data_65fb2b1e07b217dc8b743c9496f09727
#
_entry.id   65fb2b1e07b217dc8b743c9496f09727
#
_cell.length_a   1.000
_cell.length_b   1.000
_cell.length_c   1.000
_cell.angle_alpha   90.00
_cell.angle_beta   90.00
_cell.angle_gamma   90.00
#
_symmetry.space_group_name_H-M   'P 1'
#
loop_
_entity.id
_entity.type
_entity.pdbx_description
1 polymer ?
#
loop_
_entity_poly.entity_id
_entity_poly.type
_entity_poly.pdbx_seq_one_letter_code
_entity_poly.pdbx_strand_id
1 'polypeptide(L)'
;MAAESLDVLAFNHPLYLDLFKSHVIRLIELLPGAPDDPIITRLSIQELEHAQDYEAISYVWGDPQNRVPIECNGRTLDITVNLDAAFRRIRYQDRSRLVWADAICVNQGNTRERSHHVSFMNKIYRHTKRVLACIGNDPDGGAENIAALISEHVERMSGYTSILDMPVLAADDPKFEDARWKCLGVLTRCDWFSRAWVLQEVGVAADPRVLYGSTEFSYRDLMKLLKWIVRCASKLQPAAGIWIRTIHTEWEDWGADWQEKTIYKYTLLDLLSHAKEVRCTAAQDHIYALIGHPLAQVEDGSGPIIMPNYEKSVAEVYQEFTIWMLSRLGLSVLSAVEHDEQTVNEHVPSWTVW
;
A
#
# COMPACT_ATOMS: atom_id res chain seq x y z
N MET A 1 -6.50 12.87 23.84
CA MET A 1 -6.51 14.32 23.57
C MET A 1 -5.20 14.70 22.87
N ALA A 2 -5.12 14.48 21.58
CA ALA A 2 -4.02 14.99 20.74
C ALA A 2 -4.34 14.78 19.25
N ALA A 3 -5.49 15.31 18.81
CA ALA A 3 -5.87 15.27 17.39
C ALA A 3 -6.05 16.69 16.81
N GLU A 4 -5.58 17.71 17.48
CA GLU A 4 -6.00 19.10 17.18
C GLU A 4 -5.04 19.94 16.32
N SER A 5 -3.85 19.46 15.92
CA SER A 5 -2.89 20.33 15.23
C SER A 5 -2.79 20.15 13.71
N LEU A 6 -3.49 19.20 13.10
CA LEU A 6 -3.52 19.01 11.62
C LEU A 6 -4.36 20.07 10.91
N ASP A 7 -5.16 20.84 11.63
CA ASP A 7 -6.46 21.23 11.11
C ASP A 7 -6.61 22.65 10.63
N VAL A 8 -5.83 23.59 11.12
CA VAL A 8 -6.23 25.00 10.96
C VAL A 8 -5.95 25.56 9.56
N LEU A 9 -4.99 25.01 8.83
CA LEU A 9 -4.66 25.52 7.49
C LEU A 9 -5.41 24.77 6.37
N ALA A 10 -5.73 23.49 6.59
CA ALA A 10 -6.47 22.69 5.62
C ALA A 10 -7.95 23.06 5.55
N PHE A 11 -8.60 23.30 6.69
CA PHE A 11 -10.05 23.54 6.77
C PHE A 11 -10.53 24.82 6.07
N ASN A 12 -9.71 25.87 5.99
CA ASN A 12 -10.09 27.17 5.42
C ASN A 12 -9.49 27.45 4.03
N HIS A 13 -8.86 26.47 3.41
CA HIS A 13 -8.27 26.68 2.09
C HIS A 13 -9.32 26.39 1.00
N PRO A 14 -9.53 27.27 -0.01
CA PRO A 14 -10.50 27.07 -1.08
C PRO A 14 -10.32 25.76 -1.87
N LEU A 15 -9.12 25.18 -1.87
CA LEU A 15 -8.82 23.91 -2.55
C LEU A 15 -9.48 22.70 -1.88
N TYR A 16 -9.98 22.83 -0.63
CA TYR A 16 -10.67 21.76 0.07
C TYR A 16 -12.21 21.87 0.00
N LEU A 17 -12.73 22.79 -0.82
CA LEU A 17 -14.16 22.94 -1.03
C LEU A 17 -14.66 21.98 -2.13
N ASP A 18 -15.78 21.32 -1.88
CA ASP A 18 -16.62 20.60 -2.86
C ASP A 18 -16.05 19.36 -3.58
N LEU A 19 -15.19 18.57 -2.96
CA LEU A 19 -14.72 17.30 -3.56
C LEU A 19 -15.70 16.12 -3.45
N PHE A 20 -16.93 16.33 -2.96
CA PHE A 20 -17.89 15.25 -2.70
C PHE A 20 -18.77 14.82 -3.88
N LYS A 21 -18.71 15.50 -5.02
CA LYS A 21 -19.69 15.30 -6.10
C LYS A 21 -19.26 14.40 -7.25
N SER A 22 -17.95 14.05 -7.33
CA SER A 22 -17.38 13.23 -8.41
C SER A 22 -16.05 12.62 -7.94
N HIS A 23 -15.41 11.81 -8.80
CA HIS A 23 -14.05 11.34 -8.56
C HIS A 23 -13.04 12.49 -8.81
N VAL A 24 -13.13 13.55 -8.02
CA VAL A 24 -12.21 14.69 -8.06
C VAL A 24 -11.08 14.47 -7.10
N ILE A 25 -9.86 14.74 -7.53
CA ILE A 25 -8.64 14.60 -6.73
C ILE A 25 -7.85 15.89 -6.73
N ARG A 26 -7.05 16.09 -5.69
CA ARG A 26 -5.98 17.10 -5.70
C ARG A 26 -4.71 16.45 -6.19
N LEU A 27 -3.93 17.18 -6.97
CA LEU A 27 -2.59 16.80 -7.38
C LEU A 27 -1.59 17.84 -6.90
N ILE A 28 -0.42 17.38 -6.55
CA ILE A 28 0.71 18.18 -6.08
C ILE A 28 1.68 18.35 -7.24
N GLU A 29 1.91 19.58 -7.66
CA GLU A 29 3.07 19.92 -8.45
C GLU A 29 4.25 20.15 -7.51
N LEU A 30 5.19 19.21 -7.43
CA LEU A 30 6.44 19.33 -6.71
C LEU A 30 7.44 20.09 -7.58
N LEU A 31 7.82 21.30 -7.16
CA LEU A 31 8.71 22.17 -7.93
C LEU A 31 10.17 21.66 -7.88
N PRO A 32 10.96 21.98 -8.94
CA PRO A 32 12.36 21.57 -8.99
C PRO A 32 13.19 22.23 -7.88
N GLY A 33 14.32 21.63 -7.57
CA GLY A 33 15.27 22.17 -6.58
C GLY A 33 16.40 21.21 -6.26
N ALA A 34 17.48 21.73 -5.72
CA ALA A 34 18.58 20.93 -5.19
C ALA A 34 18.16 20.12 -3.95
N PRO A 35 18.89 19.09 -3.55
CA PRO A 35 18.51 18.23 -2.42
C PRO A 35 18.21 19.00 -1.12
N ASP A 36 18.97 20.04 -0.83
CA ASP A 36 18.85 20.84 0.41
C ASP A 36 17.92 22.05 0.29
N ASP A 37 17.45 22.37 -0.91
CA ASP A 37 16.53 23.50 -1.10
C ASP A 37 15.19 23.24 -0.38
N PRO A 38 14.47 24.30 0.04
CA PRO A 38 13.11 24.17 0.55
C PRO A 38 12.21 23.39 -0.41
N ILE A 39 11.32 22.59 0.15
CA ILE A 39 10.26 21.94 -0.63
C ILE A 39 9.17 22.96 -0.93
N ILE A 40 8.90 23.18 -2.22
CA ILE A 40 7.85 24.07 -2.70
C ILE A 40 6.89 23.27 -3.55
N THR A 41 5.60 23.41 -3.28
CA THR A 41 4.53 22.65 -3.94
C THR A 41 3.39 23.58 -4.39
N ARG A 42 2.62 23.12 -5.37
CA ARG A 42 1.35 23.73 -5.76
C ARG A 42 0.28 22.65 -5.84
N LEU A 43 -0.91 22.96 -5.33
CA LEU A 43 -2.08 22.08 -5.47
C LEU A 43 -2.95 22.51 -6.61
N SER A 44 -3.40 21.54 -7.40
CA SER A 44 -4.44 21.70 -8.42
C SER A 44 -5.55 20.67 -8.18
N ILE A 45 -6.77 20.97 -8.66
CA ILE A 45 -7.92 20.09 -8.59
C ILE A 45 -8.20 19.57 -10.00
N GLN A 46 -8.37 18.25 -10.14
CA GLN A 46 -8.67 17.60 -11.41
C GLN A 46 -9.69 16.47 -11.22
N GLU A 47 -10.50 16.22 -12.24
CA GLU A 47 -11.30 15.02 -12.30
C GLU A 47 -10.40 13.82 -12.60
N LEU A 48 -10.51 12.73 -11.86
CA LEU A 48 -9.62 11.57 -11.97
C LEU A 48 -9.56 11.01 -13.39
N GLU A 49 -10.71 10.93 -14.07
CA GLU A 49 -10.79 10.38 -15.43
C GLU A 49 -10.11 11.26 -16.50
N HIS A 50 -9.91 12.54 -16.20
CA HIS A 50 -9.28 13.52 -17.07
C HIS A 50 -7.97 14.06 -16.51
N ALA A 51 -7.48 13.46 -15.43
CA ALA A 51 -6.25 13.90 -14.77
C ALA A 51 -5.05 13.76 -15.72
N GLN A 52 -4.16 14.75 -15.65
CA GLN A 52 -2.85 14.64 -16.30
C GLN A 52 -2.08 13.45 -15.75
N ASP A 53 -1.12 12.93 -16.51
CA ASP A 53 -0.23 11.87 -16.03
C ASP A 53 0.45 12.28 -14.71
N TYR A 54 0.16 11.57 -13.65
CA TYR A 54 0.75 11.78 -12.33
C TYR A 54 1.34 10.48 -11.78
N GLU A 55 2.16 10.61 -10.74
CA GLU A 55 2.70 9.49 -9.99
C GLU A 55 2.13 9.53 -8.57
N ALA A 56 1.85 8.38 -7.97
CA ALA A 56 1.42 8.33 -6.58
C ALA A 56 2.56 7.91 -5.67
N ILE A 57 2.58 8.46 -4.47
CA ILE A 57 3.59 8.14 -3.46
C ILE A 57 2.98 7.16 -2.46
N SER A 58 3.69 6.07 -2.23
CA SER A 58 3.43 5.12 -1.16
C SER A 58 4.57 5.20 -0.15
N TYR A 59 4.28 5.52 1.11
CA TYR A 59 5.32 5.72 2.13
C TYR A 59 4.76 5.46 3.53
N VAL A 60 5.63 5.28 4.52
CA VAL A 60 5.23 5.21 5.93
C VAL A 60 5.03 6.63 6.47
N TRP A 61 3.84 6.96 6.97
CA TRP A 61 3.58 8.31 7.51
C TRP A 61 4.54 8.72 8.63
N GLY A 62 4.94 7.75 9.46
CA GLY A 62 5.82 7.98 10.61
C GLY A 62 5.08 8.62 11.80
N ASP A 63 5.86 9.23 12.70
CA ASP A 63 5.31 9.92 13.86
C ASP A 63 4.59 11.21 13.43
N PRO A 64 3.28 11.34 13.71
CA PRO A 64 2.49 12.51 13.34
C PRO A 64 2.94 13.79 14.08
N GLN A 65 3.69 13.68 15.18
CA GLN A 65 4.23 14.81 15.91
C GLN A 65 5.56 15.32 15.32
N ASN A 66 6.26 14.49 14.55
CA ASN A 66 7.53 14.86 13.94
C ASN A 66 7.30 15.47 12.55
N ARG A 67 7.26 16.80 12.48
CA ARG A 67 6.88 17.56 11.28
C ARG A 67 7.93 18.59 10.89
N VAL A 68 7.90 18.89 9.60
CA VAL A 68 8.72 19.97 9.00
C VAL A 68 7.85 20.83 8.10
N PRO A 69 8.11 22.15 8.03
CA PRO A 69 7.38 23.06 7.16
C PRO A 69 7.83 22.91 5.71
N ILE A 70 6.87 22.93 4.80
CA ILE A 70 7.07 23.13 3.36
C ILE A 70 6.24 24.33 2.88
N GLU A 71 6.52 24.83 1.69
CA GLU A 71 5.64 25.79 1.03
C GLU A 71 4.62 25.10 0.15
N CYS A 72 3.34 25.43 0.33
CA CYS A 72 2.24 24.96 -0.50
C CYS A 72 1.35 26.13 -0.92
N ASN A 73 1.28 26.45 -2.20
CA ASN A 73 0.54 27.61 -2.73
C ASN A 73 0.89 28.94 -2.05
N GLY A 74 2.18 29.17 -1.76
CA GLY A 74 2.66 30.37 -1.08
C GLY A 74 2.34 30.43 0.42
N ARG A 75 1.95 29.32 1.04
CA ARG A 75 1.66 29.18 2.47
C ARG A 75 2.50 28.08 3.09
N THR A 76 2.78 28.18 4.38
CA THR A 76 3.44 27.12 5.12
C THR A 76 2.45 25.99 5.38
N LEU A 77 2.88 24.76 5.10
CA LEU A 77 2.18 23.51 5.42
C LEU A 77 3.14 22.57 6.16
N ASP A 78 2.72 22.11 7.34
CA ASP A 78 3.51 21.15 8.11
C ASP A 78 3.21 19.72 7.65
N ILE A 79 4.25 19.02 7.18
CA ILE A 79 4.18 17.62 6.75
C ILE A 79 5.06 16.74 7.65
N THR A 80 4.82 15.44 7.64
CA THR A 80 5.70 14.52 8.38
C THR A 80 7.10 14.48 7.77
N VAL A 81 8.11 14.24 8.60
CA VAL A 81 9.51 14.09 8.15
C VAL A 81 9.64 13.02 7.07
N ASN A 82 8.83 11.96 7.16
CA ASN A 82 8.87 10.89 6.17
C ASN A 82 8.32 11.33 4.79
N LEU A 83 7.31 12.19 4.75
CA LEU A 83 6.82 12.75 3.49
C LEU A 83 7.84 13.75 2.90
N ASP A 84 8.48 14.56 3.73
CA ASP A 84 9.56 15.44 3.29
C ASP A 84 10.71 14.63 2.68
N ALA A 85 11.14 13.56 3.35
CA ALA A 85 12.17 12.67 2.83
C ALA A 85 11.75 12.02 1.49
N ALA A 86 10.48 11.60 1.35
CA ALA A 86 9.96 11.09 0.10
C ALA A 86 9.98 12.17 -1.00
N PHE A 87 9.55 13.39 -0.72
CA PHE A 87 9.61 14.49 -1.68
C PHE A 87 11.03 14.80 -2.11
N ARG A 88 11.99 14.88 -1.19
CA ARG A 88 13.42 15.10 -1.52
C ARG A 88 13.97 13.99 -2.39
N ARG A 89 13.60 12.74 -2.11
CA ARG A 89 14.04 11.56 -2.88
C ARG A 89 13.53 11.57 -4.32
N ILE A 90 12.31 12.08 -4.57
CA ILE A 90 11.67 12.04 -5.89
C ILE A 90 11.76 13.35 -6.66
N ARG A 91 12.10 14.45 -6.01
CA ARG A 91 12.18 15.79 -6.64
C ARG A 91 13.25 15.81 -7.74
N TYR A 92 12.87 16.35 -8.90
CA TYR A 92 13.85 16.65 -9.95
C TYR A 92 14.54 17.98 -9.70
N GLN A 93 15.76 18.14 -10.22
CA GLN A 93 16.50 19.38 -10.09
C GLN A 93 16.11 20.43 -11.15
N ASP A 94 15.60 19.99 -12.30
CA ASP A 94 15.42 20.79 -13.51
C ASP A 94 13.96 20.96 -13.97
N ARG A 95 13.03 20.20 -13.42
CA ARG A 95 11.62 20.24 -13.82
C ARG A 95 10.69 19.90 -12.66
N SER A 96 9.45 20.32 -12.75
CA SER A 96 8.42 19.92 -11.79
C SER A 96 7.99 18.46 -12.00
N ARG A 97 7.40 17.89 -10.94
CA ARG A 97 6.86 16.53 -10.91
C ARG A 97 5.43 16.57 -10.39
N LEU A 98 4.49 15.97 -11.11
CA LEU A 98 3.11 15.90 -10.69
C LEU A 98 2.89 14.61 -9.89
N VAL A 99 2.48 14.75 -8.61
CA VAL A 99 2.35 13.62 -7.71
C VAL A 99 1.05 13.67 -6.91
N TRP A 100 0.64 12.52 -6.43
CA TRP A 100 -0.44 12.36 -5.46
C TRP A 100 0.13 11.76 -4.17
N ALA A 101 -0.16 12.39 -3.04
CA ALA A 101 0.17 11.89 -1.70
C ALA A 101 -1.05 12.13 -0.79
N ASP A 102 -1.52 11.06 -0.18
CA ASP A 102 -2.74 11.02 0.64
C ASP A 102 -2.77 12.07 1.75
N ALA A 103 -1.63 12.28 2.43
CA ALA A 103 -1.54 13.23 3.53
C ALA A 103 -1.79 14.70 3.13
N ILE A 104 -1.60 15.06 1.86
CA ILE A 104 -1.83 16.43 1.35
C ILE A 104 -3.04 16.46 0.44
N CYS A 105 -3.22 15.46 -0.42
CA CYS A 105 -4.29 15.44 -1.42
C CYS A 105 -5.66 15.16 -0.83
N VAL A 106 -5.73 14.54 0.36
CA VAL A 106 -6.96 14.29 1.09
C VAL A 106 -6.99 15.18 2.33
N ASN A 107 -8.10 15.86 2.58
CA ASN A 107 -8.30 16.57 3.84
C ASN A 107 -8.49 15.57 4.98
N GLN A 108 -7.41 15.25 5.68
CA GLN A 108 -7.38 14.25 6.74
C GLN A 108 -8.25 14.63 7.94
N GLY A 109 -8.50 15.90 8.19
CA GLY A 109 -9.39 16.39 9.25
C GLY A 109 -10.87 16.35 8.87
N ASN A 110 -11.22 16.12 7.60
CA ASN A 110 -12.58 15.97 7.15
C ASN A 110 -12.94 14.49 6.95
N THR A 111 -13.61 13.90 7.94
CA THR A 111 -14.00 12.48 7.96
C THR A 111 -14.81 12.08 6.73
N ARG A 112 -15.69 12.95 6.22
CA ARG A 112 -16.49 12.67 5.02
C ARG A 112 -15.62 12.64 3.77
N GLU A 113 -14.72 13.60 3.61
CA GLU A 113 -13.82 13.63 2.47
C GLU A 113 -12.88 12.41 2.49
N ARG A 114 -12.34 12.05 3.68
CA ARG A 114 -11.53 10.84 3.85
C ARG A 114 -12.31 9.59 3.45
N SER A 115 -13.53 9.42 3.96
CA SER A 115 -14.41 8.30 3.60
C SER A 115 -14.66 8.24 2.10
N HIS A 116 -14.93 9.38 1.48
CA HIS A 116 -15.16 9.49 0.05
C HIS A 116 -13.92 9.06 -0.75
N HIS A 117 -12.73 9.60 -0.45
CA HIS A 117 -11.49 9.24 -1.16
C HIS A 117 -11.14 7.76 -1.00
N VAL A 118 -11.30 7.20 0.19
CA VAL A 118 -11.06 5.78 0.45
C VAL A 118 -11.96 4.90 -0.40
N SER A 119 -13.19 5.31 -0.71
CA SER A 119 -14.11 4.51 -1.54
C SER A 119 -13.65 4.30 -2.99
N PHE A 120 -12.76 5.15 -3.50
CA PHE A 120 -12.20 5.03 -4.85
C PHE A 120 -10.67 5.13 -4.88
N MET A 121 -9.99 4.96 -3.74
CA MET A 121 -8.53 5.06 -3.64
C MET A 121 -7.81 4.09 -4.58
N ASN A 122 -8.36 2.88 -4.77
CA ASN A 122 -7.86 1.92 -5.75
C ASN A 122 -7.89 2.47 -7.19
N LYS A 123 -8.87 3.32 -7.53
CA LYS A 123 -8.93 3.98 -8.85
C LYS A 123 -7.83 5.04 -8.97
N ILE A 124 -7.56 5.79 -7.89
CA ILE A 124 -6.48 6.79 -7.87
C ILE A 124 -5.15 6.12 -8.19
N TYR A 125 -4.80 5.02 -7.50
CA TYR A 125 -3.55 4.30 -7.73
C TYR A 125 -3.52 3.55 -9.07
N ARG A 126 -4.66 3.11 -9.59
CA ARG A 126 -4.76 2.47 -10.90
C ARG A 126 -4.53 3.43 -12.06
N HIS A 127 -4.96 4.69 -11.92
CA HIS A 127 -4.80 5.72 -12.96
C HIS A 127 -3.42 6.38 -12.96
N THR A 128 -2.58 6.10 -11.99
CA THR A 128 -1.22 6.65 -11.96
C THR A 128 -0.36 6.10 -13.08
N LYS A 129 0.54 6.92 -13.58
CA LYS A 129 1.61 6.46 -14.48
C LYS A 129 2.47 5.40 -13.79
N ARG A 130 2.80 5.62 -12.51
CA ARG A 130 3.47 4.66 -11.64
C ARG A 130 3.26 5.03 -10.17
N VAL A 131 3.49 4.07 -9.30
CA VAL A 131 3.55 4.26 -7.86
C VAL A 131 4.99 4.22 -7.39
N LEU A 132 5.37 5.22 -6.61
CA LEU A 132 6.70 5.38 -6.02
C LEU A 132 6.64 4.94 -4.55
N ALA A 133 7.02 3.70 -4.28
CA ALA A 133 7.08 3.16 -2.93
C ALA A 133 8.39 3.62 -2.25
N CYS A 134 8.31 4.71 -1.50
CA CYS A 134 9.42 5.28 -0.75
C CYS A 134 9.58 4.49 0.56
N ILE A 135 10.43 3.46 0.57
CA ILE A 135 10.59 2.57 1.72
C ILE A 135 11.46 3.19 2.80
N GLY A 136 12.32 4.13 2.44
CA GLY A 136 13.21 4.83 3.34
C GLY A 136 14.67 4.76 2.93
N ASN A 137 15.54 5.14 3.87
CA ASN A 137 16.97 5.10 3.67
C ASN A 137 17.47 3.66 3.73
N ASP A 138 18.59 3.42 3.05
CA ASP A 138 19.35 2.16 3.09
C ASP A 138 20.58 2.33 3.99
N PRO A 139 20.45 2.16 5.31
CA PRO A 139 21.54 2.47 6.24
C PRO A 139 22.74 1.56 6.09
N ASP A 140 22.54 0.35 5.58
CA ASP A 140 23.56 -0.68 5.45
C ASP A 140 24.16 -0.76 4.03
N GLY A 141 23.69 0.07 3.08
CA GLY A 141 24.17 0.09 1.70
C GLY A 141 23.81 -1.17 0.91
N GLY A 142 22.73 -1.86 1.28
CA GLY A 142 22.34 -3.14 0.69
C GLY A 142 21.44 -3.06 -0.54
N ALA A 143 20.93 -1.88 -0.89
CA ALA A 143 19.92 -1.71 -1.95
C ALA A 143 20.42 -2.17 -3.34
N GLU A 144 21.66 -1.91 -3.68
CA GLU A 144 22.26 -2.37 -4.94
C GLU A 144 22.37 -3.90 -5.00
N ASN A 145 22.71 -4.54 -3.88
CA ASN A 145 22.74 -6.00 -3.77
C ASN A 145 21.35 -6.61 -4.00
N ILE A 146 20.32 -5.97 -3.47
CA ILE A 146 18.92 -6.39 -3.67
C ILE A 146 18.53 -6.25 -5.13
N ALA A 147 18.84 -5.12 -5.77
CA ALA A 147 18.57 -4.89 -7.19
C ALA A 147 19.27 -5.92 -8.07
N ALA A 148 20.53 -6.28 -7.75
CA ALA A 148 21.28 -7.34 -8.43
C ALA A 148 20.61 -8.71 -8.27
N LEU A 149 20.20 -9.10 -7.05
CA LEU A 149 19.48 -10.36 -6.82
C LEU A 149 18.16 -10.43 -7.61
N ILE A 150 17.41 -9.32 -7.68
CA ILE A 150 16.17 -9.23 -8.46
C ILE A 150 16.48 -9.43 -9.95
N SER A 151 17.48 -8.72 -10.50
CA SER A 151 17.85 -8.81 -11.91
C SER A 151 18.30 -10.22 -12.29
N GLU A 152 19.17 -10.84 -11.47
CA GLU A 152 19.63 -12.23 -11.67
C GLU A 152 18.47 -13.23 -11.63
N HIS A 153 17.47 -12.96 -10.77
CA HIS A 153 16.29 -13.81 -10.67
C HIS A 153 15.40 -13.67 -11.91
N VAL A 154 15.14 -12.44 -12.38
CA VAL A 154 14.36 -12.17 -13.59
C VAL A 154 15.00 -12.84 -14.81
N GLU A 155 16.32 -12.73 -14.96
CA GLU A 155 17.07 -13.42 -16.03
C GLU A 155 16.89 -14.94 -15.92
N ARG A 156 17.02 -15.51 -14.73
CA ARG A 156 16.81 -16.95 -14.51
C ARG A 156 15.40 -17.39 -14.86
N MET A 157 14.38 -16.59 -14.49
CA MET A 157 12.97 -16.89 -14.80
C MET A 157 12.67 -16.90 -16.29
N SER A 158 13.41 -16.15 -17.10
CA SER A 158 13.19 -16.09 -18.57
C SER A 158 13.33 -17.44 -19.27
N GLY A 159 14.00 -18.41 -18.64
CA GLY A 159 14.12 -19.79 -19.11
C GLY A 159 12.95 -20.72 -18.75
N TYR A 160 11.93 -20.22 -18.03
CA TYR A 160 10.79 -21.01 -17.56
C TYR A 160 9.46 -20.35 -17.96
N THR A 161 8.44 -21.17 -18.19
CA THR A 161 7.08 -20.65 -18.49
C THR A 161 6.28 -20.32 -17.23
N SER A 162 6.63 -20.95 -16.12
CA SER A 162 6.00 -20.74 -14.81
C SER A 162 7.00 -20.93 -13.69
N ILE A 163 6.76 -20.29 -12.56
CA ILE A 163 7.49 -20.57 -11.32
C ILE A 163 7.33 -22.03 -10.88
N LEU A 164 6.24 -22.68 -11.29
CA LEU A 164 5.97 -24.08 -11.00
C LEU A 164 6.95 -25.04 -11.69
N ASP A 165 7.56 -24.60 -12.79
CA ASP A 165 8.55 -25.37 -13.55
C ASP A 165 9.98 -25.22 -13.00
N MET A 166 10.19 -24.26 -12.09
CA MET A 166 11.50 -24.01 -11.51
C MET A 166 11.87 -25.09 -10.48
N PRO A 167 13.11 -25.61 -10.51
CA PRO A 167 13.55 -26.63 -9.56
C PRO A 167 13.65 -26.05 -8.14
N VAL A 168 13.28 -26.86 -7.16
CA VAL A 168 13.57 -26.60 -5.75
C VAL A 168 15.07 -26.77 -5.54
N LEU A 169 15.70 -25.83 -4.84
CA LEU A 169 17.13 -25.87 -4.55
C LEU A 169 17.47 -27.06 -3.62
N ALA A 170 18.55 -27.75 -3.92
CA ALA A 170 19.10 -28.77 -3.04
C ALA A 170 19.50 -28.14 -1.69
N ALA A 171 19.54 -28.97 -0.65
CA ALA A 171 19.78 -28.48 0.71
C ALA A 171 21.17 -27.83 0.90
N ASP A 172 22.12 -28.18 0.06
CA ASP A 172 23.53 -27.77 0.00
C ASP A 172 23.83 -26.84 -1.20
N ASP A 173 22.78 -26.27 -1.84
CA ASP A 173 22.98 -25.36 -2.96
C ASP A 173 23.79 -24.14 -2.51
N PRO A 174 24.92 -23.81 -3.22
CA PRO A 174 25.78 -22.70 -2.84
C PRO A 174 25.12 -21.33 -2.85
N LYS A 175 23.94 -21.18 -3.46
CA LYS A 175 23.15 -19.95 -3.40
C LYS A 175 22.71 -19.61 -1.98
N PHE A 176 22.61 -20.58 -1.07
CA PHE A 176 22.29 -20.30 0.33
C PHE A 176 23.39 -19.54 1.07
N GLU A 177 24.64 -19.60 0.58
CA GLU A 177 25.79 -18.91 1.18
C GLU A 177 25.99 -17.48 0.68
N ASP A 178 25.15 -17.01 -0.27
CA ASP A 178 25.25 -15.65 -0.80
C ASP A 178 24.85 -14.62 0.27
N ALA A 179 25.82 -13.84 0.72
CA ALA A 179 25.64 -12.84 1.77
C ALA A 179 24.60 -11.74 1.42
N ARG A 180 24.34 -11.52 0.13
CA ARG A 180 23.37 -10.51 -0.34
C ARG A 180 21.94 -10.80 0.14
N TRP A 181 21.59 -12.05 0.44
CA TRP A 181 20.28 -12.40 1.00
C TRP A 181 19.98 -11.70 2.31
N LYS A 182 20.98 -11.38 3.13
CA LYS A 182 20.78 -10.62 4.37
C LYS A 182 20.26 -9.22 4.10
N CYS A 183 20.69 -8.58 3.01
CA CYS A 183 20.18 -7.27 2.59
C CYS A 183 18.67 -7.34 2.28
N LEU A 184 18.23 -8.40 1.59
CA LEU A 184 16.81 -8.66 1.35
C LEU A 184 16.04 -8.90 2.66
N GLY A 185 16.65 -9.57 3.64
CA GLY A 185 16.10 -9.74 4.97
C GLY A 185 15.87 -8.41 5.69
N VAL A 186 16.78 -7.44 5.57
CA VAL A 186 16.61 -6.08 6.10
C VAL A 186 15.46 -5.38 5.40
N LEU A 187 15.43 -5.36 4.07
CA LEU A 187 14.37 -4.74 3.29
C LEU A 187 12.97 -5.26 3.67
N THR A 188 12.78 -6.58 3.72
CA THR A 188 11.46 -7.18 3.96
C THR A 188 10.92 -6.96 5.37
N ARG A 189 11.74 -6.44 6.29
CA ARG A 189 11.35 -6.05 7.65
C ARG A 189 11.03 -4.57 7.78
N CYS A 190 11.24 -3.76 6.74
CA CYS A 190 10.85 -2.36 6.78
C CYS A 190 9.35 -2.22 7.06
N ASP A 191 8.98 -1.25 7.88
CA ASP A 191 7.59 -1.02 8.32
C ASP A 191 6.62 -0.84 7.15
N TRP A 192 7.10 -0.37 6.02
CA TRP A 192 6.30 -0.20 4.81
C TRP A 192 5.59 -1.50 4.40
N PHE A 193 6.27 -2.64 4.44
CA PHE A 193 5.67 -3.95 4.11
C PHE A 193 4.63 -4.42 5.13
N SER A 194 4.57 -3.81 6.31
CA SER A 194 3.58 -4.15 7.32
C SER A 194 2.27 -3.38 7.22
N ARG A 195 2.19 -2.35 6.36
CA ARG A 195 0.99 -1.50 6.23
C ARG A 195 -0.06 -2.17 5.35
N ALA A 196 -1.31 -2.20 5.81
CA ALA A 196 -2.41 -2.75 5.03
C ALA A 196 -2.70 -1.95 3.74
N TRP A 197 -2.56 -0.63 3.79
CA TRP A 197 -2.84 0.25 2.66
C TRP A 197 -1.94 0.01 1.45
N VAL A 198 -0.69 -0.43 1.68
CA VAL A 198 0.26 -0.79 0.62
C VAL A 198 -0.35 -1.75 -0.40
N LEU A 199 -1.25 -2.63 0.03
CA LEU A 199 -1.92 -3.59 -0.85
C LEU A 199 -2.71 -2.91 -1.97
N GLN A 200 -3.45 -1.84 -1.66
CA GLN A 200 -4.15 -1.05 -2.67
C GLN A 200 -3.20 -0.11 -3.44
N GLU A 201 -2.16 0.39 -2.76
CA GLU A 201 -1.24 1.38 -3.32
C GLU A 201 -0.41 0.78 -4.48
N VAL A 202 0.20 -0.39 -4.28
CA VAL A 202 1.05 -1.04 -5.27
C VAL A 202 0.38 -2.19 -6.03
N GLY A 203 -0.59 -2.87 -5.41
CA GLY A 203 -1.21 -4.06 -6.00
C GLY A 203 -2.09 -3.78 -7.22
N VAL A 204 -2.63 -2.57 -7.36
CA VAL A 204 -3.45 -2.16 -8.51
C VAL A 204 -2.69 -1.28 -9.51
N ALA A 205 -1.47 -0.88 -9.17
CA ALA A 205 -0.66 0.05 -9.97
C ALA A 205 -0.13 -0.62 -11.25
N ALA A 206 -0.07 0.15 -12.34
CA ALA A 206 0.49 -0.34 -13.61
C ALA A 206 2.01 -0.58 -13.52
N ASP A 207 2.76 0.34 -12.90
CA ASP A 207 4.22 0.28 -12.72
C ASP A 207 4.60 0.68 -11.27
N PRO A 208 4.51 -0.23 -10.29
CA PRO A 208 4.95 0.05 -8.93
C PRO A 208 6.46 -0.09 -8.81
N ARG A 209 7.12 0.99 -8.36
CA ARG A 209 8.57 1.11 -8.22
C ARG A 209 8.94 1.25 -6.75
N VAL A 210 9.89 0.44 -6.29
CA VAL A 210 10.47 0.55 -4.95
C VAL A 210 11.66 1.49 -4.99
N LEU A 211 11.64 2.50 -4.11
CA LEU A 211 12.75 3.41 -3.88
C LEU A 211 13.33 3.12 -2.49
N TYR A 212 14.51 2.52 -2.46
CA TYR A 212 15.23 2.18 -1.23
C TYR A 212 16.63 2.76 -1.29
N GLY A 213 16.95 3.68 -0.37
CA GLY A 213 18.15 4.51 -0.46
C GLY A 213 18.21 5.26 -1.80
N SER A 214 19.34 5.18 -2.49
CA SER A 214 19.52 5.76 -3.82
C SER A 214 19.01 4.87 -4.98
N THR A 215 18.68 3.61 -4.69
CA THR A 215 18.35 2.60 -5.69
C THR A 215 16.85 2.55 -5.99
N GLU A 216 16.51 2.21 -7.22
CA GLU A 216 15.13 1.96 -7.68
C GLU A 216 15.04 0.60 -8.36
N PHE A 217 14.00 -0.17 -8.04
CA PHE A 217 13.72 -1.45 -8.69
C PHE A 217 12.21 -1.74 -8.77
N SER A 218 11.83 -2.70 -9.61
CA SER A 218 10.45 -3.10 -9.80
C SER A 218 9.90 -3.82 -8.56
N TYR A 219 8.75 -3.37 -8.03
CA TYR A 219 8.04 -4.10 -6.98
C TYR A 219 7.58 -5.48 -7.46
N ARG A 220 7.09 -5.57 -8.71
CA ARG A 220 6.63 -6.85 -9.27
C ARG A 220 7.75 -7.88 -9.36
N ASP A 221 8.95 -7.45 -9.75
CA ASP A 221 10.09 -8.36 -9.85
C ASP A 221 10.61 -8.77 -8.47
N LEU A 222 10.54 -7.86 -7.49
CA LEU A 222 10.76 -8.22 -6.08
C LEU A 222 9.77 -9.29 -5.62
N MET A 223 8.47 -9.16 -5.92
CA MET A 223 7.47 -10.15 -5.53
C MET A 223 7.71 -11.51 -6.22
N LYS A 224 8.13 -11.53 -7.49
CA LYS A 224 8.53 -12.77 -8.18
C LYS A 224 9.70 -13.46 -7.47
N LEU A 225 10.72 -12.68 -7.06
CA LEU A 225 11.83 -13.19 -6.28
C LEU A 225 11.36 -13.78 -4.94
N LEU A 226 10.49 -13.06 -4.21
CA LEU A 226 9.97 -13.54 -2.93
C LEU A 226 9.13 -14.82 -3.07
N LYS A 227 8.29 -14.92 -4.10
CA LYS A 227 7.55 -16.15 -4.45
C LYS A 227 8.50 -17.32 -4.73
N TRP A 228 9.54 -17.08 -5.51
CA TRP A 228 10.54 -18.10 -5.77
C TRP A 228 11.23 -18.57 -4.48
N ILE A 229 11.54 -17.65 -3.56
CA ILE A 229 12.11 -18.01 -2.25
C ILE A 229 11.16 -18.94 -1.49
N VAL A 230 9.88 -18.58 -1.40
CA VAL A 230 8.87 -19.41 -0.71
C VAL A 230 8.82 -20.82 -1.29
N ARG A 231 8.80 -20.93 -2.62
CA ARG A 231 8.58 -22.20 -3.30
C ARG A 231 9.85 -23.04 -3.47
N CYS A 232 10.91 -22.40 -3.91
CA CYS A 232 12.11 -23.11 -4.38
C CYS A 232 13.32 -23.02 -3.45
N ALA A 233 13.33 -22.05 -2.53
CA ALA A 233 14.48 -21.72 -1.70
C ALA A 233 14.08 -21.35 -0.26
N SER A 234 13.06 -21.99 0.31
CA SER A 234 12.45 -21.63 1.60
C SER A 234 13.44 -21.56 2.77
N LYS A 235 14.56 -22.28 2.71
CA LYS A 235 15.64 -22.20 3.70
C LYS A 235 16.25 -20.80 3.82
N LEU A 236 16.18 -19.97 2.77
CA LEU A 236 16.66 -18.59 2.82
C LEU A 236 15.89 -17.74 3.84
N GLN A 237 14.62 -18.02 4.07
CA GLN A 237 13.81 -17.21 4.97
C GLN A 237 14.39 -17.16 6.39
N PRO A 238 14.60 -18.29 7.11
CA PRO A 238 15.22 -18.24 8.41
C PRO A 238 16.72 -17.91 8.36
N ALA A 239 17.46 -18.38 7.35
CA ALA A 239 18.90 -18.19 7.27
C ALA A 239 19.31 -16.72 7.06
N ALA A 240 18.56 -15.97 6.25
CA ALA A 240 18.83 -14.57 5.94
C ALA A 240 17.87 -13.61 6.66
N GLY A 241 16.94 -14.13 7.47
CA GLY A 241 15.95 -13.34 8.16
C GLY A 241 14.94 -12.66 7.24
N ILE A 242 14.66 -13.26 6.09
CA ILE A 242 13.70 -12.75 5.12
C ILE A 242 12.28 -13.01 5.65
N TRP A 243 11.50 -11.93 5.76
CA TRP A 243 10.12 -11.99 6.21
C TRP A 243 9.18 -11.75 5.03
N ILE A 244 8.51 -12.80 4.57
CA ILE A 244 7.59 -12.74 3.45
C ILE A 244 6.17 -12.79 3.98
N ARG A 245 5.40 -11.72 3.80
CA ARG A 245 3.97 -11.71 4.06
C ARG A 245 3.25 -12.24 2.84
N THR A 246 2.51 -13.31 3.03
CA THR A 246 1.79 -14.02 1.96
C THR A 246 0.89 -13.10 1.17
N ILE A 247 0.21 -12.17 1.84
CA ILE A 247 -0.71 -11.24 1.21
C ILE A 247 -0.08 -10.39 0.09
N HIS A 248 1.20 -9.99 0.22
CA HIS A 248 1.87 -9.21 -0.83
C HIS A 248 2.15 -10.06 -2.08
N THR A 249 2.60 -11.28 -1.88
CA THR A 249 2.94 -12.17 -3.01
C THR A 249 1.68 -12.63 -3.74
N GLU A 250 0.58 -12.83 -3.04
CA GLU A 250 -0.66 -13.29 -3.63
C GLU A 250 -1.48 -12.18 -4.26
N TRP A 251 -1.42 -10.95 -3.70
CA TRP A 251 -2.11 -9.81 -4.29
C TRP A 251 -1.66 -9.52 -5.73
N GLU A 252 -0.41 -9.76 -6.05
CA GLU A 252 0.11 -9.53 -7.40
C GLU A 252 -0.39 -10.57 -8.41
N ASP A 253 -0.58 -11.83 -8.01
CA ASP A 253 -1.13 -12.85 -8.88
C ASP A 253 -2.55 -12.52 -9.32
N TRP A 254 -3.28 -11.72 -8.56
CA TRP A 254 -4.66 -11.36 -8.81
C TRP A 254 -4.83 -10.15 -9.74
N GLY A 255 -3.79 -9.31 -9.89
CA GLY A 255 -3.83 -8.08 -10.70
C GLY A 255 -3.58 -8.26 -12.19
N ALA A 256 -2.84 -9.27 -12.61
CA ALA A 256 -2.34 -9.38 -13.98
C ALA A 256 -3.08 -10.42 -14.86
N ASP A 257 -3.54 -11.57 -14.32
CA ASP A 257 -4.13 -12.67 -15.12
C ASP A 257 -4.97 -13.62 -14.27
N TRP A 258 -5.78 -13.11 -13.36
CA TRP A 258 -6.54 -13.95 -12.45
C TRP A 258 -7.54 -14.90 -13.13
N GLN A 259 -7.90 -14.66 -14.39
CA GLN A 259 -8.84 -15.49 -15.13
C GLN A 259 -8.28 -16.82 -15.63
N GLU A 260 -6.97 -17.00 -15.72
CA GLU A 260 -6.41 -18.17 -16.42
C GLU A 260 -5.58 -19.17 -15.60
N LYS A 261 -5.07 -18.88 -14.39
CA LYS A 261 -4.00 -19.71 -13.81
C LYS A 261 -4.06 -20.12 -12.35
N THR A 262 -5.08 -19.82 -11.59
CA THR A 262 -5.13 -20.29 -10.20
C THR A 262 -5.81 -21.64 -10.10
N ILE A 263 -5.04 -22.68 -9.77
CA ILE A 263 -5.53 -24.01 -9.36
C ILE A 263 -6.40 -23.90 -8.09
N TYR A 264 -6.24 -22.84 -7.33
CA TYR A 264 -7.00 -22.51 -6.13
C TYR A 264 -7.89 -21.29 -6.39
N LYS A 265 -9.20 -21.45 -6.19
CA LYS A 265 -10.11 -20.29 -6.13
C LYS A 265 -9.92 -19.61 -4.79
N TYR A 266 -9.07 -18.60 -4.75
CA TYR A 266 -9.00 -17.70 -3.60
C TYR A 266 -10.35 -17.05 -3.36
N THR A 267 -10.72 -16.99 -2.10
CA THR A 267 -11.94 -16.35 -1.64
C THR A 267 -11.61 -15.09 -0.85
N LEU A 268 -12.62 -14.28 -0.59
CA LEU A 268 -12.44 -13.13 0.32
C LEU A 268 -12.01 -13.57 1.73
N LEU A 269 -12.36 -14.79 2.16
CA LEU A 269 -11.91 -15.32 3.46
C LEU A 269 -10.41 -15.61 3.48
N ASP A 270 -9.85 -16.11 2.38
CA ASP A 270 -8.41 -16.33 2.26
C ASP A 270 -7.67 -14.99 2.32
N LEU A 271 -8.19 -13.96 1.61
CA LEU A 271 -7.65 -12.60 1.66
C LEU A 271 -7.64 -12.05 3.10
N LEU A 272 -8.75 -12.18 3.82
CA LEU A 272 -8.85 -11.74 5.21
C LEU A 272 -7.86 -12.48 6.13
N SER A 273 -7.72 -13.79 5.96
CA SER A 273 -6.78 -14.58 6.73
C SER A 273 -5.34 -14.06 6.59
N HIS A 274 -4.94 -13.74 5.36
CA HIS A 274 -3.61 -13.17 5.10
C HIS A 274 -3.49 -11.69 5.51
N ALA A 275 -4.60 -10.93 5.55
CA ALA A 275 -4.61 -9.54 6.00
C ALA A 275 -4.31 -9.38 7.51
N LYS A 276 -4.41 -10.44 8.30
CA LYS A 276 -3.99 -10.44 9.71
C LYS A 276 -2.48 -10.18 9.90
N GLU A 277 -1.67 -10.40 8.86
CA GLU A 277 -0.23 -10.15 8.88
C GLU A 277 0.14 -8.68 8.73
N VAL A 278 -0.81 -7.82 8.35
CA VAL A 278 -0.58 -6.38 8.12
C VAL A 278 -1.21 -5.51 9.20
N ARG A 279 -0.75 -4.27 9.30
CA ARG A 279 -1.10 -3.34 10.37
C ARG A 279 -1.82 -2.12 9.83
N CYS A 280 -2.76 -1.63 10.63
CA CYS A 280 -3.47 -0.36 10.44
C CYS A 280 -3.44 0.46 11.72
N THR A 281 -3.52 1.79 11.59
CA THR A 281 -3.68 2.68 12.73
C THR A 281 -5.14 2.72 13.19
N ALA A 282 -6.09 2.78 12.25
CA ALA A 282 -7.51 2.67 12.54
C ALA A 282 -7.97 1.24 12.28
N ALA A 283 -8.69 0.63 13.22
CA ALA A 283 -9.12 -0.77 13.09
C ALA A 283 -10.04 -0.99 11.87
N GLN A 284 -10.87 0.00 11.49
CA GLN A 284 -11.70 -0.07 10.28
C GLN A 284 -10.86 -0.29 9.01
N ASP A 285 -9.60 0.15 9.03
CA ASP A 285 -8.71 0.07 7.86
C ASP A 285 -8.30 -1.37 7.53
N HIS A 286 -8.42 -2.32 8.47
CA HIS A 286 -8.25 -3.74 8.14
C HIS A 286 -9.28 -4.22 7.09
N ILE A 287 -10.46 -3.60 7.06
CA ILE A 287 -11.49 -3.86 6.05
C ILE A 287 -11.31 -2.90 4.87
N TYR A 288 -11.19 -1.59 5.16
CA TYR A 288 -11.17 -0.57 4.09
C TYR A 288 -9.93 -0.67 3.19
N ALA A 289 -8.80 -1.16 3.69
CA ALA A 289 -7.63 -1.42 2.86
C ALA A 289 -7.83 -2.59 1.88
N LEU A 290 -8.84 -3.44 2.07
CA LEU A 290 -9.13 -4.57 1.20
C LEU A 290 -10.22 -4.28 0.17
N ILE A 291 -11.06 -3.25 0.36
CA ILE A 291 -12.20 -2.99 -0.53
C ILE A 291 -11.81 -2.64 -1.97
N GLY A 292 -10.57 -2.25 -2.21
CA GLY A 292 -10.04 -2.05 -3.56
C GLY A 292 -9.73 -3.35 -4.32
N HIS A 293 -9.72 -4.48 -3.64
CA HIS A 293 -9.45 -5.78 -4.24
C HIS A 293 -10.65 -6.28 -5.08
N PRO A 294 -10.43 -6.95 -6.22
CA PRO A 294 -11.52 -7.48 -7.07
C PRO A 294 -12.53 -8.36 -6.32
N LEU A 295 -12.09 -9.19 -5.36
CA LEU A 295 -12.97 -10.02 -4.53
C LEU A 295 -13.84 -9.20 -3.55
N ALA A 296 -13.50 -7.95 -3.30
CA ALA A 296 -14.23 -7.03 -2.42
C ALA A 296 -15.02 -5.98 -3.22
N GLN A 297 -15.32 -6.27 -4.48
CA GLN A 297 -16.19 -5.45 -5.33
C GLN A 297 -17.52 -6.17 -5.55
N VAL A 298 -18.59 -5.39 -5.73
CA VAL A 298 -19.88 -5.95 -6.14
C VAL A 298 -19.79 -6.47 -7.59
N GLU A 299 -20.55 -7.53 -7.90
CA GLU A 299 -20.46 -8.25 -9.18
C GLU A 299 -20.75 -7.38 -10.42
N ASP A 300 -21.60 -6.38 -10.27
CA ASP A 300 -21.95 -5.44 -11.36
C ASP A 300 -20.90 -4.33 -11.54
N GLY A 301 -19.83 -4.32 -10.74
CA GLY A 301 -18.77 -3.31 -10.79
C GLY A 301 -19.18 -1.92 -10.30
N SER A 302 -20.35 -1.77 -9.65
CA SER A 302 -20.86 -0.49 -9.19
C SER A 302 -20.03 0.11 -8.05
N GLY A 303 -19.21 -0.69 -7.38
CA GLY A 303 -18.32 -0.19 -6.32
C GLY A 303 -17.90 -1.27 -5.32
N PRO A 304 -17.31 -0.86 -4.20
CA PRO A 304 -16.90 -1.77 -3.15
C PRO A 304 -18.10 -2.38 -2.42
N ILE A 305 -17.89 -3.57 -1.86
CA ILE A 305 -18.91 -4.31 -1.09
C ILE A 305 -19.40 -3.59 0.16
N ILE A 306 -18.59 -2.65 0.68
CA ILE A 306 -18.90 -1.77 1.79
C ILE A 306 -18.42 -0.38 1.43
N MET A 307 -19.26 0.62 1.68
CA MET A 307 -18.85 2.02 1.55
C MET A 307 -18.10 2.49 2.80
N PRO A 308 -16.86 2.96 2.66
CA PRO A 308 -16.10 3.50 3.78
C PRO A 308 -16.84 4.63 4.48
N ASN A 309 -16.91 4.53 5.79
CA ASN A 309 -17.51 5.55 6.64
C ASN A 309 -16.79 5.58 7.99
N TYR A 310 -15.91 6.55 8.19
CA TYR A 310 -15.17 6.72 9.43
C TYR A 310 -15.99 7.38 10.57
N GLU A 311 -17.25 7.72 10.31
CA GLU A 311 -18.18 8.15 11.37
C GLU A 311 -18.79 6.93 12.11
N LYS A 312 -18.72 5.71 11.51
CA LYS A 312 -19.15 4.46 12.13
C LYS A 312 -18.12 3.97 13.14
N SER A 313 -18.60 3.31 14.19
CA SER A 313 -17.73 2.55 15.08
C SER A 313 -17.10 1.35 14.38
N VAL A 314 -16.02 0.83 14.94
CA VAL A 314 -15.35 -0.40 14.45
C VAL A 314 -16.36 -1.55 14.39
N ALA A 315 -17.14 -1.75 15.47
CA ALA A 315 -18.13 -2.81 15.57
C ALA A 315 -19.18 -2.74 14.44
N GLU A 316 -19.69 -1.55 14.12
CA GLU A 316 -20.66 -1.38 13.03
C GLU A 316 -20.07 -1.73 11.67
N VAL A 317 -18.83 -1.34 11.40
CA VAL A 317 -18.15 -1.64 10.13
C VAL A 317 -17.93 -3.16 9.98
N TYR A 318 -17.45 -3.81 11.02
CA TYR A 318 -17.20 -5.25 11.01
C TYR A 318 -18.48 -6.08 10.93
N GLN A 319 -19.56 -5.65 11.60
CA GLN A 319 -20.88 -6.27 11.47
C GLN A 319 -21.42 -6.18 10.05
N GLU A 320 -21.39 -5.01 9.45
CA GLU A 320 -21.86 -4.76 8.09
C GLU A 320 -21.09 -5.63 7.09
N PHE A 321 -19.77 -5.68 7.23
CA PHE A 321 -18.92 -6.52 6.43
C PHE A 321 -19.23 -8.02 6.59
N THR A 322 -19.42 -8.47 7.83
CA THR A 322 -19.75 -9.87 8.12
C THR A 322 -21.11 -10.25 7.57
N ILE A 323 -22.13 -9.38 7.69
CA ILE A 323 -23.47 -9.61 7.11
C ILE A 323 -23.36 -9.78 5.59
N TRP A 324 -22.60 -8.89 4.94
CA TRP A 324 -22.37 -9.02 3.51
C TRP A 324 -21.70 -10.36 3.16
N MET A 325 -20.64 -10.75 3.87
CA MET A 325 -19.96 -12.03 3.64
C MET A 325 -20.87 -13.22 3.87
N LEU A 326 -21.67 -13.24 4.94
CA LEU A 326 -22.63 -14.31 5.22
C LEU A 326 -23.66 -14.47 4.09
N SER A 327 -24.10 -13.37 3.50
CA SER A 327 -25.04 -13.40 2.37
C SER A 327 -24.45 -14.04 1.10
N ARG A 328 -23.11 -13.99 0.92
CA ARG A 328 -22.40 -14.48 -0.27
C ARG A 328 -21.71 -15.83 -0.08
N LEU A 329 -21.10 -16.02 1.06
CA LEU A 329 -20.26 -17.17 1.36
C LEU A 329 -20.93 -18.15 2.34
N GLY A 330 -22.10 -17.78 2.87
CA GLY A 330 -22.83 -18.61 3.83
C GLY A 330 -22.07 -18.79 5.15
N LEU A 331 -22.35 -19.87 5.85
CA LEU A 331 -21.82 -20.14 7.20
C LEU A 331 -20.30 -20.38 7.25
N SER A 332 -19.63 -20.58 6.10
CA SER A 332 -18.16 -20.70 6.07
C SER A 332 -17.45 -19.46 6.62
N VAL A 333 -18.09 -18.31 6.59
CA VAL A 333 -17.60 -17.06 7.19
C VAL A 333 -17.31 -17.21 8.70
N LEU A 334 -18.06 -18.05 9.39
CA LEU A 334 -17.90 -18.27 10.82
C LEU A 334 -16.54 -18.92 11.18
N SER A 335 -15.87 -19.54 10.21
CA SER A 335 -14.52 -20.08 10.44
C SER A 335 -13.45 -18.99 10.57
N ALA A 336 -13.75 -17.75 10.17
CA ALA A 336 -12.86 -16.59 10.29
C ALA A 336 -13.18 -15.73 11.53
N VAL A 337 -14.17 -16.11 12.32
CA VAL A 337 -14.52 -15.40 13.56
C VAL A 337 -13.50 -15.72 14.64
N GLU A 338 -12.89 -14.69 15.18
CA GLU A 338 -11.99 -14.77 16.33
C GLU A 338 -12.41 -13.69 17.34
N HIS A 339 -12.52 -14.08 18.60
CA HIS A 339 -12.85 -13.17 19.70
C HIS A 339 -11.80 -13.27 20.80
N ASP A 340 -11.47 -12.13 21.37
CA ASP A 340 -10.65 -11.98 22.57
C ASP A 340 -11.42 -11.24 23.68
N GLU A 341 -10.77 -10.93 24.79
CA GLU A 341 -11.40 -10.18 25.88
C GLU A 341 -11.89 -8.79 25.44
N GLN A 342 -11.21 -8.14 24.51
CA GLN A 342 -11.60 -6.80 24.04
C GLN A 342 -12.91 -6.88 23.27
N THR A 343 -13.03 -7.79 22.31
CA THR A 343 -14.25 -7.94 21.50
C THR A 343 -15.47 -8.33 22.31
N VAL A 344 -15.28 -9.15 23.36
CA VAL A 344 -16.35 -9.51 24.30
C VAL A 344 -16.81 -8.28 25.10
N ASN A 345 -15.87 -7.47 25.57
CA ASN A 345 -16.17 -6.26 26.35
C ASN A 345 -16.81 -5.15 25.50
N GLU A 346 -16.54 -5.10 24.21
CA GLU A 346 -17.16 -4.15 23.28
C GLU A 346 -18.55 -4.59 22.78
N HIS A 347 -19.09 -5.68 23.32
CA HIS A 347 -20.39 -6.23 22.98
C HIS A 347 -20.55 -6.54 21.47
N VAL A 348 -19.47 -6.93 20.82
CA VAL A 348 -19.49 -7.35 19.42
C VAL A 348 -20.27 -8.69 19.32
N PRO A 349 -21.21 -8.84 18.38
CA PRO A 349 -21.90 -10.09 18.20
C PRO A 349 -20.95 -11.26 17.93
N SER A 350 -21.22 -12.42 18.55
CA SER A 350 -20.33 -13.60 18.49
C SER A 350 -20.13 -14.19 17.08
N TRP A 351 -20.90 -13.74 16.10
CA TRP A 351 -20.78 -14.14 14.69
C TRP A 351 -20.00 -13.13 13.83
N THR A 352 -19.56 -12.04 14.40
CA THR A 352 -18.83 -10.98 13.67
C THR A 352 -17.37 -11.42 13.47
N VAL A 353 -16.89 -11.35 12.24
CA VAL A 353 -15.46 -11.52 11.92
C VAL A 353 -14.70 -10.33 12.50
N TRP A 354 -13.64 -10.61 13.25
CA TRP A 354 -12.89 -9.55 13.94
C TRP A 354 -11.39 -9.76 13.75
#